data_6d40ee841c7eb874d9d2e9560ec88a8f
#
_entry.id   6d40ee841c7eb874d9d2e9560ec88a8f
#
_cell.length_a   1.000
_cell.length_b   1.000
_cell.length_c   1.000
_cell.angle_alpha   90.00
_cell.angle_beta   90.00
_cell.angle_gamma   90.00
#
_symmetry.space_group_name_H-M   'P 1'
#
loop_
_entity.id
_entity.type
_entity.pdbx_description
1 polymer ?
#
loop_
_entity_poly.entity_id
_entity_poly.type
_entity_poly.pdbx_seq_one_letter_code
_entity_poly.pdbx_strand_id
1 'polypeptide(L)'
;MAASSRPLSVTLIACLYIFVGVGALVGHFHELVTRQPDWGWVLLTEVLAIVIGIFLLRGQNWARWLALAWMAFHVALSAWPPFRMIPTAIHAGFFILIALVLLHPSASRYFRRTSPAQGA
;
A
#
# COMPACT_ATOMS: atom_id res chain seq x y z
N MET A 1 -25.26 8.56 -5.64
CA MET A 1 -25.54 7.30 -6.23
C MET A 1 -24.56 6.22 -5.82
N ALA A 2 -25.09 5.07 -5.58
CA ALA A 2 -24.29 3.95 -5.14
C ALA A 2 -23.29 3.46 -6.20
N ALA A 3 -23.47 3.82 -7.46
CA ALA A 3 -22.63 3.32 -8.54
C ALA A 3 -21.15 3.62 -8.36
N SER A 4 -20.81 4.72 -7.69
CA SER A 4 -19.43 5.10 -7.46
C SER A 4 -19.00 4.85 -6.02
N SER A 5 -19.81 4.17 -5.23
CA SER A 5 -19.46 3.94 -3.85
C SER A 5 -18.28 2.98 -3.73
N ARG A 6 -17.40 3.32 -2.80
CA ARG A 6 -16.18 2.57 -2.56
C ARG A 6 -16.50 1.35 -1.70
N PRO A 7 -16.05 0.14 -2.11
CA PRO A 7 -16.19 -1.02 -1.25
C PRO A 7 -15.52 -0.81 0.11
N LEU A 8 -16.13 -1.31 1.16
CA LEU A 8 -15.57 -1.19 2.50
C LEU A 8 -14.18 -1.83 2.58
N SER A 9 -13.99 -2.94 1.88
CA SER A 9 -12.70 -3.62 1.87
C SER A 9 -11.59 -2.74 1.31
N VAL A 10 -11.88 -1.96 0.25
CA VAL A 10 -10.91 -1.00 -0.31
C VAL A 10 -10.63 0.10 0.70
N THR A 11 -11.65 0.59 1.40
CA THR A 11 -11.47 1.60 2.44
C THR A 11 -10.54 1.09 3.54
N LEU A 12 -10.74 -0.15 3.99
CA LEU A 12 -9.92 -0.74 5.04
C LEU A 12 -8.46 -0.89 4.59
N ILE A 13 -8.23 -1.35 3.37
CA ILE A 13 -6.87 -1.46 2.84
C ILE A 13 -6.21 -0.09 2.72
N ALA A 14 -6.94 0.90 2.22
CA ALA A 14 -6.41 2.26 2.09
C ALA A 14 -6.04 2.85 3.45
N CYS A 15 -6.90 2.67 4.44
CA CYS A 15 -6.62 3.13 5.80
C CYS A 15 -5.43 2.40 6.40
N LEU A 16 -5.27 1.12 6.10
CA LEU A 16 -4.13 0.35 6.55
C LEU A 16 -2.82 0.93 5.99
N TYR A 17 -2.78 1.24 4.70
CA TYR A 17 -1.60 1.87 4.10
C TYR A 17 -1.26 3.21 4.74
N ILE A 18 -2.26 4.04 4.97
CA ILE A 18 -2.06 5.35 5.61
C ILE A 18 -1.55 5.16 7.04
N PHE A 19 -2.18 4.26 7.78
CA PHE A 19 -1.81 3.99 9.17
C PHE A 19 -0.38 3.45 9.26
N VAL A 20 -0.02 2.51 8.39
CA VAL A 20 1.33 1.94 8.36
C VAL A 20 2.35 3.02 8.02
N GLY A 21 2.06 3.85 7.00
CA GLY A 21 2.97 4.91 6.59
C GLY A 21 3.20 5.94 7.69
N VAL A 22 2.11 6.42 8.30
CA VAL A 22 2.21 7.41 9.39
C VAL A 22 2.88 6.81 10.61
N GLY A 23 2.47 5.60 11.00
CA GLY A 23 3.02 4.93 12.18
C GLY A 23 4.52 4.65 12.02
N ALA A 24 4.92 4.24 10.82
CA ALA A 24 6.32 3.97 10.54
C ALA A 24 7.16 5.26 10.55
N LEU A 25 6.62 6.37 10.00
CA LEU A 25 7.30 7.66 10.08
C LEU A 25 7.53 8.07 11.52
N VAL A 26 6.52 7.92 12.37
CA VAL A 26 6.65 8.24 13.78
C VAL A 26 7.70 7.33 14.44
N GLY A 27 7.64 6.03 14.13
CA GLY A 27 8.58 5.06 14.70
C GLY A 27 10.02 5.29 14.27
N HIS A 28 10.23 5.75 13.04
CA HIS A 28 11.56 6.01 12.50
C HIS A 28 11.97 7.48 12.62
N PHE A 29 11.25 8.27 13.40
CA PHE A 29 11.51 9.71 13.51
C PHE A 29 12.95 10.00 13.90
N HIS A 30 13.48 9.25 14.87
CA HIS A 30 14.85 9.41 15.32
C HIS A 30 15.85 9.19 14.18
N GLU A 31 15.65 8.15 13.39
CA GLU A 31 16.53 7.83 12.28
C GLU A 31 16.50 8.91 11.20
N LEU A 32 15.31 9.47 10.95
CA LEU A 32 15.15 10.54 9.97
C LEU A 32 15.83 11.82 10.42
N VAL A 33 15.68 12.17 11.71
CA VAL A 33 16.28 13.39 12.26
C VAL A 33 17.81 13.28 12.32
N THR A 34 18.32 12.12 12.69
CA THR A 34 19.77 11.90 12.78
C THR A 34 20.41 11.54 11.45
N ARG A 35 19.60 11.39 10.40
CA ARG A 35 20.05 11.05 9.05
C ARG A 35 20.92 9.81 9.02
N GLN A 36 20.36 8.72 9.55
CA GLN A 36 20.99 7.42 9.42
C GLN A 36 21.21 7.09 7.94
N PRO A 37 22.18 6.23 7.59
CA PRO A 37 22.57 6.03 6.18
C PRO A 37 21.43 5.73 5.23
N ASP A 38 20.37 5.09 5.69
CA ASP A 38 19.23 4.70 4.86
C ASP A 38 18.00 5.59 5.05
N TRP A 39 18.15 6.75 5.71
CA TRP A 39 17.01 7.60 6.05
C TRP A 39 16.16 8.00 4.82
N GLY A 40 16.83 8.29 3.71
CA GLY A 40 16.12 8.71 2.51
C GLY A 40 15.26 7.60 1.93
N TRP A 41 15.76 6.38 1.98
CA TRP A 41 15.02 5.21 1.50
C TRP A 41 13.82 4.92 2.39
N VAL A 42 14.02 4.98 3.71
CA VAL A 42 12.95 4.79 4.70
C VAL A 42 11.86 5.84 4.48
N LEU A 43 12.25 7.11 4.39
CA LEU A 43 11.30 8.20 4.15
C LEU A 43 10.51 7.97 2.87
N LEU A 44 11.19 7.61 1.79
CA LEU A 44 10.53 7.39 0.50
C LEU A 44 9.46 6.31 0.58
N THR A 45 9.79 5.15 1.15
CA THR A 45 8.86 4.03 1.19
C THR A 45 7.66 4.32 2.10
N GLU A 46 7.87 5.03 3.18
CA GLU A 46 6.80 5.33 4.14
C GLU A 46 5.86 6.41 3.62
N VAL A 47 6.40 7.47 3.02
CA VAL A 47 5.58 8.49 2.37
C VAL A 47 4.81 7.88 1.21
N LEU A 48 5.43 6.97 0.46
CA LEU A 48 4.76 6.30 -0.65
C LEU A 48 3.56 5.49 -0.16
N ALA A 49 3.66 4.83 0.99
CA ALA A 49 2.52 4.10 1.56
C ALA A 49 1.35 5.04 1.84
N ILE A 50 1.61 6.23 2.38
CA ILE A 50 0.57 7.21 2.65
C ILE A 50 -0.07 7.67 1.33
N VAL A 51 0.75 7.98 0.33
CA VAL A 51 0.26 8.40 -0.99
C VAL A 51 -0.61 7.32 -1.61
N ILE A 52 -0.17 6.07 -1.56
CA ILE A 52 -0.95 4.93 -2.06
C ILE A 52 -2.32 4.89 -1.39
N GLY A 53 -2.35 4.98 -0.06
CA GLY A 53 -3.60 4.94 0.69
C GLY A 53 -4.56 6.04 0.28
N ILE A 54 -4.06 7.27 0.15
CA ILE A 54 -4.88 8.42 -0.25
C ILE A 54 -5.47 8.19 -1.65
N PHE A 55 -4.65 7.75 -2.60
CA PHE A 55 -5.14 7.57 -3.97
C PHE A 55 -6.00 6.32 -4.14
N LEU A 56 -5.84 5.32 -3.28
CA LEU A 56 -6.81 4.23 -3.23
C LEU A 56 -8.19 4.75 -2.81
N LEU A 57 -8.24 5.65 -1.83
CA LEU A 57 -9.50 6.28 -1.42
C LEU A 57 -10.11 7.11 -2.54
N ARG A 58 -9.28 7.66 -3.43
CA ARG A 58 -9.74 8.44 -4.58
C ARG A 58 -10.12 7.57 -5.78
N GLY A 59 -9.93 6.26 -5.69
CA GLY A 59 -10.30 5.36 -6.76
C GLY A 59 -9.37 5.37 -7.95
N GLN A 60 -8.14 5.82 -7.80
CA GLN A 60 -7.17 5.84 -8.89
C GLN A 60 -6.66 4.43 -9.16
N ASN A 61 -6.85 3.96 -10.38
CA ASN A 61 -6.49 2.59 -10.73
C ASN A 61 -4.98 2.32 -10.60
N TRP A 62 -4.14 3.31 -10.92
CA TRP A 62 -2.69 3.13 -10.79
C TRP A 62 -2.26 2.88 -9.34
N ALA A 63 -2.99 3.46 -8.38
CA ALA A 63 -2.69 3.27 -6.96
C ALA A 63 -2.88 1.81 -6.55
N ARG A 64 -3.86 1.13 -7.12
CA ARG A 64 -4.10 -0.29 -6.88
C ARG A 64 -2.88 -1.12 -7.25
N TRP A 65 -2.33 -0.88 -8.43
CA TRP A 65 -1.15 -1.60 -8.89
C TRP A 65 0.10 -1.23 -8.12
N LEU A 66 0.22 0.04 -7.77
CA LEU A 66 1.35 0.50 -6.95
C LEU A 66 1.29 -0.10 -5.54
N ALA A 67 0.09 -0.25 -4.98
CA ALA A 67 -0.08 -0.91 -3.68
C ALA A 67 0.44 -2.35 -3.71
N LEU A 68 0.10 -3.08 -4.77
CA LEU A 68 0.59 -4.44 -4.94
C LEU A 68 2.10 -4.49 -5.12
N ALA A 69 2.65 -3.57 -5.91
CA ALA A 69 4.10 -3.49 -6.13
C ALA A 69 4.84 -3.16 -4.83
N TRP A 70 4.30 -2.23 -4.04
CA TRP A 70 4.88 -1.83 -2.76
C TRP A 70 4.94 -3.03 -1.80
N MET A 71 3.85 -3.78 -1.72
CA MET A 71 3.80 -4.95 -0.85
C MET A 71 4.71 -6.07 -1.35
N ALA A 72 4.75 -6.30 -2.67
CA ALA A 72 5.65 -7.28 -3.27
C ALA A 72 7.11 -6.94 -2.95
N PHE A 73 7.45 -5.65 -3.00
CA PHE A 73 8.79 -5.19 -2.64
C PHE A 73 9.12 -5.54 -1.19
N HIS A 74 8.19 -5.35 -0.28
CA HIS A 74 8.42 -5.68 1.13
C HIS A 74 8.53 -7.19 1.36
N VAL A 75 7.79 -8.00 0.62
CA VAL A 75 7.96 -9.44 0.66
C VAL A 75 9.38 -9.82 0.20
N ALA A 76 9.83 -9.22 -0.90
CA ALA A 76 11.16 -9.49 -1.44
C ALA A 76 12.25 -9.07 -0.45
N LEU A 77 12.10 -7.91 0.19
CA LEU A 77 13.06 -7.46 1.21
C LEU A 77 13.14 -8.43 2.39
N SER A 78 11.99 -8.92 2.83
CA SER A 78 11.94 -9.85 3.97
C SER A 78 12.56 -11.20 3.62
N ALA A 79 12.48 -11.59 2.35
CA ALA A 79 13.04 -12.85 1.88
C ALA A 79 14.53 -12.75 1.51
N TRP A 80 15.08 -11.52 1.45
CA TRP A 80 16.49 -11.32 1.11
C TRP A 80 17.38 -11.80 2.27
N PRO A 81 18.55 -12.34 2.00
CA PRO A 81 19.46 -12.79 3.07
C PRO A 81 19.86 -11.64 4.01
N PRO A 82 19.91 -11.90 5.33
CA PRO A 82 19.55 -13.16 5.98
C PRO A 82 18.04 -13.39 5.98
N PHE A 83 17.62 -14.56 5.50
CA PHE A 83 16.20 -14.88 5.38
C PHE A 83 15.53 -14.85 6.77
N ARG A 84 14.38 -14.20 6.81
CA ARG A 84 13.60 -14.05 8.06
C ARG A 84 12.21 -14.59 7.81
N MET A 85 12.00 -15.83 8.25
CA MET A 85 10.78 -16.58 7.96
C MET A 85 9.51 -15.87 8.42
N ILE A 86 9.49 -15.38 9.67
CA ILE A 86 8.28 -14.81 10.24
C ILE A 86 7.88 -13.51 9.53
N PRO A 87 8.77 -12.51 9.38
CA PRO A 87 8.40 -11.31 8.62
C PRO A 87 8.01 -11.62 7.19
N THR A 88 8.69 -12.54 6.52
CA THR A 88 8.37 -12.91 5.15
C THR A 88 6.98 -13.51 5.06
N ALA A 89 6.63 -14.41 5.98
CA ALA A 89 5.31 -15.03 6.00
C ALA A 89 4.21 -13.98 6.25
N ILE A 90 4.45 -13.04 7.16
CA ILE A 90 3.50 -11.97 7.46
C ILE A 90 3.30 -11.09 6.22
N HIS A 91 4.38 -10.64 5.59
CA HIS A 91 4.28 -9.78 4.41
C HIS A 91 3.62 -10.52 3.24
N ALA A 92 3.97 -11.79 3.04
CA ALA A 92 3.35 -12.59 1.98
C ALA A 92 1.86 -12.78 2.22
N GLY A 93 1.45 -13.02 3.47
CA GLY A 93 0.04 -13.13 3.83
C GLY A 93 -0.71 -11.84 3.54
N PHE A 94 -0.16 -10.70 3.93
CA PHE A 94 -0.75 -9.40 3.62
C PHE A 94 -0.79 -9.14 2.12
N PHE A 95 0.24 -9.52 1.39
CA PHE A 95 0.25 -9.37 -0.06
C PHE A 95 -0.90 -10.13 -0.71
N ILE A 96 -1.11 -11.37 -0.30
CA ILE A 96 -2.20 -12.19 -0.82
C ILE A 96 -3.55 -11.55 -0.47
N LEU A 97 -3.73 -11.14 0.78
CA LEU A 97 -4.97 -10.52 1.22
C LEU A 97 -5.26 -9.25 0.41
N ILE A 98 -4.27 -8.39 0.27
CA ILE A 98 -4.42 -7.13 -0.45
C ILE A 98 -4.71 -7.40 -1.92
N ALA A 99 -4.04 -8.38 -2.52
CA ALA A 99 -4.28 -8.74 -3.91
C ALA A 99 -5.72 -9.24 -4.10
N LEU A 100 -6.19 -10.10 -3.20
CA LEU A 100 -7.56 -10.61 -3.28
C LEU A 100 -8.59 -9.48 -3.16
N VAL A 101 -8.36 -8.53 -2.26
CA VAL A 101 -9.27 -7.41 -2.06
C VAL A 101 -9.23 -6.44 -3.24
N LEU A 102 -8.04 -6.01 -3.65
CA LEU A 102 -7.91 -4.97 -4.67
C LEU A 102 -8.22 -5.47 -6.08
N LEU A 103 -8.05 -6.76 -6.33
CA LEU A 103 -8.35 -7.37 -7.64
C LEU A 103 -9.74 -8.00 -7.69
N HIS A 104 -10.46 -7.98 -6.58
CA HIS A 104 -11.85 -8.48 -6.55
C HIS A 104 -12.70 -7.70 -7.54
N PRO A 105 -13.69 -8.34 -8.20
CA PRO A 105 -14.54 -7.63 -9.18
C PRO A 105 -15.18 -6.36 -8.67
N SER A 106 -15.63 -6.32 -7.41
CA SER A 106 -16.23 -5.10 -6.86
C SER A 106 -15.22 -3.95 -6.77
N ALA A 107 -13.98 -4.24 -6.36
CA ALA A 107 -12.93 -3.24 -6.32
C ALA A 107 -12.53 -2.82 -7.74
N SER A 108 -12.43 -3.77 -8.65
CA SER A 108 -12.09 -3.47 -10.04
C SER A 108 -13.13 -2.54 -10.68
N ARG A 109 -14.41 -2.77 -10.39
CA ARG A 109 -15.47 -1.87 -10.88
C ARG A 109 -15.32 -0.46 -10.33
N TYR A 110 -15.04 -0.34 -9.04
CA TYR A 110 -14.84 0.95 -8.40
C TYR A 110 -13.66 1.71 -9.05
N PHE A 111 -12.52 1.05 -9.18
CA PHE A 111 -11.33 1.71 -9.73
C PHE A 111 -11.50 2.09 -11.21
N ARG A 112 -12.21 1.27 -11.97
CA ARG A 112 -12.45 1.58 -13.38
C ARG A 112 -13.43 2.74 -13.57
N ARG A 113 -14.40 2.84 -12.67
CA ARG A 113 -15.42 3.92 -12.77
C ARG A 113 -14.88 5.28 -12.37
N THR A 114 -13.98 5.29 -11.40
CA THR A 114 -13.50 6.55 -10.84
C THR A 114 -12.21 7.03 -11.46
N SER A 115 -11.48 6.18 -12.18
CA SER A 115 -10.20 6.56 -12.77
C SER A 115 -10.43 7.31 -14.09
N PRO A 116 -10.06 8.61 -14.20
CA PRO A 116 -10.27 9.36 -15.45
C PRO A 116 -9.53 8.76 -16.64
N ALA A 117 -8.35 8.22 -16.41
CA ALA A 117 -7.53 7.65 -17.49
C ALA A 117 -8.20 6.45 -18.14
N GLN A 118 -9.08 5.76 -17.44
CA GLN A 118 -9.76 4.59 -17.94
C GLN A 118 -11.18 4.90 -18.44
N GLY A 119 -11.71 6.04 -18.04
CA GLY A 119 -13.00 6.49 -18.52
C GLY A 119 -12.95 7.14 -19.90
N ALA A 120 -11.76 7.48 -20.32
CA ALA A 120 -11.58 8.15 -21.61
C ALA A 120 -11.66 7.21 -22.85
#